data_b35b89d55cfec8fa509848ec72bfb35c
#
_entry.id   b35b89d55cfec8fa509848ec72bfb35c
#
_cell.length_a   1.000
_cell.length_b   1.000
_cell.length_c   1.000
_cell.angle_alpha   90.00
_cell.angle_beta   90.00
_cell.angle_gamma   90.00
#
_symmetry.space_group_name_H-M   'P 1'
#
loop_
_entity.id
_entity.type
_entity.pdbx_description
1 polymer ?
#
loop_
_entity_poly.entity_id
_entity_poly.type
_entity_poly.pdbx_seq_one_letter_code
_entity_poly.pdbx_strand_id
1 'polypeptide(L)'
;MHDKQTVWLLDLDDTLHDASHASMPGIHEAMGAYIQTHLGLTQEQSSALRRRYWLRYGATLLGLIRHHGVDAGHFLHETHRLPGLEDRVRGHRHDLAALQRLRGRKVLLTNAPAAYAARVLGALGIARCFERIVTIEDMHMFGHLRPKPDARMLRSVARRLRVHPARCVLVEDTLVHLKAARRLGMGTVWMRRFRRGARGASHVDRRIGALRQLLR
;
A
#
# COMPACT_ATOMS: atom_id res chain seq x y z
N MET A 1 17.98 -29.29 -4.82
CA MET A 1 17.94 -28.11 -3.94
C MET A 1 17.09 -27.07 -4.61
N HIS A 2 15.84 -26.84 -4.17
CA HIS A 2 15.01 -25.77 -4.74
C HIS A 2 15.67 -24.44 -4.40
N ASP A 3 16.03 -23.70 -5.45
CA ASP A 3 16.52 -22.34 -5.37
C ASP A 3 15.56 -21.54 -4.48
N LYS A 4 16.07 -21.05 -3.35
CA LYS A 4 15.27 -20.33 -2.34
C LYS A 4 14.96 -18.93 -2.82
N GLN A 5 14.16 -18.81 -3.88
CA GLN A 5 13.85 -17.55 -4.54
C GLN A 5 13.09 -16.62 -3.60
N THR A 6 13.63 -15.43 -3.38
CA THR A 6 13.00 -14.35 -2.63
C THR A 6 11.67 -13.95 -3.25
N VAL A 7 10.65 -13.72 -2.42
CA VAL A 7 9.36 -13.14 -2.82
C VAL A 7 9.32 -11.69 -2.33
N TRP A 8 9.37 -10.77 -3.27
CA TRP A 8 9.25 -9.35 -3.02
C TRP A 8 7.78 -8.96 -2.94
N LEU A 9 7.35 -8.49 -1.79
CA LEU A 9 6.06 -7.84 -1.59
C LEU A 9 6.29 -6.34 -1.70
N LEU A 10 5.87 -5.74 -2.81
CA LEU A 10 6.11 -4.32 -3.07
C LEU A 10 4.82 -3.53 -2.85
N ASP A 11 4.88 -2.51 -2.02
CA ASP A 11 3.83 -1.53 -1.92
C ASP A 11 3.80 -0.63 -3.16
N LEU A 12 2.71 0.12 -3.37
CA LEU A 12 2.49 0.98 -4.52
C LEU A 12 2.79 2.45 -4.21
N ASP A 13 1.98 3.02 -3.33
CA ASP A 13 1.95 4.46 -3.06
C ASP A 13 3.17 4.88 -2.24
N ASP A 14 3.86 5.95 -2.68
CA ASP A 14 5.13 6.41 -2.11
C ASP A 14 6.24 5.34 -2.04
N THR A 15 6.05 4.24 -2.77
CA THR A 15 7.06 3.17 -2.94
C THR A 15 7.47 3.01 -4.40
N LEU A 16 6.53 2.86 -5.32
CA LEU A 16 6.80 2.71 -6.76
C LEU A 16 6.61 4.03 -7.52
N HIS A 17 5.77 4.92 -7.04
CA HIS A 17 5.55 6.25 -7.57
C HIS A 17 5.35 7.27 -6.44
N ASP A 18 5.40 8.57 -6.79
CA ASP A 18 5.15 9.68 -5.88
C ASP A 18 3.63 9.90 -5.70
N ALA A 19 3.00 9.08 -4.86
CA ALA A 19 1.58 9.19 -4.58
C ALA A 19 1.26 10.45 -3.77
N SER A 20 2.16 10.87 -2.89
CA SER A 20 2.03 12.10 -2.10
C SER A 20 1.80 13.33 -2.98
N HIS A 21 2.35 13.32 -4.21
CA HIS A 21 2.11 14.38 -5.21
C HIS A 21 0.96 14.04 -6.16
N ALA A 22 0.92 12.81 -6.68
CA ALA A 22 0.04 12.46 -7.81
C ALA A 22 -1.42 12.23 -7.42
N SER A 23 -1.68 11.64 -6.27
CA SER A 23 -3.00 11.09 -5.92
C SER A 23 -3.48 11.42 -4.51
N MET A 24 -2.60 11.44 -3.50
CA MET A 24 -3.03 11.60 -2.11
C MET A 24 -3.82 12.87 -1.82
N PRO A 25 -3.50 14.05 -2.38
CA PRO A 25 -4.32 15.24 -2.17
C PRO A 25 -5.76 15.04 -2.63
N GLY A 26 -5.97 14.53 -3.84
CA GLY A 26 -7.31 14.28 -4.38
C GLY A 26 -8.06 13.17 -3.63
N ILE A 27 -7.37 12.10 -3.22
CA ILE A 27 -7.97 11.05 -2.37
C ILE A 27 -8.42 11.65 -1.03
N HIS A 28 -7.61 12.49 -0.41
CA HIS A 28 -7.95 13.12 0.86
C HIS A 28 -9.14 14.07 0.74
N GLU A 29 -9.21 14.83 -0.33
CA GLU A 29 -10.34 15.69 -0.65
C GLU A 29 -11.62 14.88 -0.86
N ALA A 30 -11.57 13.85 -1.71
CA ALA A 30 -12.69 12.97 -1.98
C ALA A 30 -13.18 12.21 -0.72
N MET A 31 -12.26 11.76 0.15
CA MET A 31 -12.63 11.19 1.45
C MET A 31 -13.36 12.21 2.34
N GLY A 32 -12.90 13.46 2.32
CA GLY A 32 -13.54 14.54 3.06
C GLY A 32 -14.96 14.80 2.55
N ALA A 33 -15.12 14.97 1.25
CA ALA A 33 -16.40 15.16 0.59
C ALA A 33 -17.37 13.99 0.84
N TYR A 34 -16.88 12.75 0.73
CA TYR A 34 -17.66 11.55 1.01
C TYR A 34 -18.24 11.57 2.44
N ILE A 35 -17.41 11.87 3.43
CA ILE A 35 -17.85 11.90 4.84
C ILE A 35 -18.85 13.03 5.06
N GLN A 36 -18.63 14.19 4.48
CA GLN A 36 -19.58 15.31 4.57
C GLN A 36 -20.95 14.93 3.99
N THR A 37 -20.95 14.37 2.78
CA THR A 37 -22.19 14.01 2.07
C THR A 37 -22.95 12.88 2.76
N HIS A 38 -22.25 11.82 3.17
CA HIS A 38 -22.91 10.61 3.67
C HIS A 38 -23.14 10.59 5.17
N LEU A 39 -22.42 11.40 5.95
CA LEU A 39 -22.58 11.48 7.41
C LEU A 39 -23.11 12.83 7.89
N GLY A 40 -23.35 13.79 6.99
CA GLY A 40 -23.88 15.12 7.36
C GLY A 40 -22.91 15.95 8.20
N LEU A 41 -21.60 15.72 8.09
CA LEU A 41 -20.59 16.41 8.90
C LEU A 41 -20.04 17.65 8.20
N THR A 42 -19.60 18.63 8.99
CA THR A 42 -18.84 19.78 8.43
C THR A 42 -17.45 19.32 7.95
N GLN A 43 -16.78 20.18 7.20
CA GLN A 43 -15.40 19.92 6.73
C GLN A 43 -14.44 19.69 7.90
N GLU A 44 -14.53 20.47 8.96
CA GLU A 44 -13.69 20.33 10.16
C GLU A 44 -13.96 19.01 10.89
N GLN A 45 -15.23 18.68 11.07
CA GLN A 45 -15.64 17.41 11.69
C GLN A 45 -15.19 16.20 10.86
N SER A 46 -15.32 16.27 9.53
CA SER A 46 -14.84 15.26 8.59
C SER A 46 -13.32 15.06 8.71
N SER A 47 -12.56 16.15 8.74
CA SER A 47 -11.11 16.13 8.88
C SER A 47 -10.67 15.53 10.22
N ALA A 48 -11.33 15.92 11.30
CA ALA A 48 -11.09 15.36 12.64
C ALA A 48 -11.43 13.86 12.72
N LEU A 49 -12.56 13.45 12.12
CA LEU A 49 -12.99 12.06 12.06
C LEU A 49 -11.98 11.19 11.29
N ARG A 50 -11.54 11.65 10.11
CA ARG A 50 -10.53 10.97 9.30
C ARG A 50 -9.24 10.74 10.09
N ARG A 51 -8.70 11.81 10.71
CA ARG A 51 -7.48 11.72 11.52
C ARG A 51 -7.66 10.75 12.70
N ARG A 52 -8.78 10.82 13.43
CA ARG A 52 -9.09 9.93 14.54
C ARG A 52 -9.12 8.47 14.12
N TYR A 53 -9.79 8.15 13.00
CA TYR A 53 -9.91 6.77 12.53
C TYR A 53 -8.59 6.25 11.97
N TRP A 54 -7.83 7.08 11.26
CA TRP A 54 -6.51 6.69 10.80
C TRP A 54 -5.57 6.37 11.97
N LEU A 55 -5.54 7.20 13.00
CA LEU A 55 -4.72 6.96 14.19
C LEU A 55 -5.15 5.70 14.97
N ARG A 56 -6.45 5.47 15.09
CA ARG A 56 -6.99 4.39 15.92
C ARG A 56 -6.99 3.04 15.21
N TYR A 57 -7.27 3.01 13.92
CA TYR A 57 -7.48 1.78 13.15
C TYR A 57 -6.43 1.53 12.06
N GLY A 58 -5.56 2.50 11.80
CA GLY A 58 -4.57 2.43 10.71
C GLY A 58 -5.12 2.80 9.33
N ALA A 59 -6.45 2.89 9.20
CA ALA A 59 -7.13 3.34 7.98
C ALA A 59 -8.46 4.00 8.33
N THR A 60 -8.78 5.13 7.70
CA THR A 60 -10.05 5.84 7.86
C THR A 60 -11.25 4.94 7.57
N LEU A 61 -11.17 4.16 6.48
CA LEU A 61 -12.22 3.24 6.05
C LEU A 61 -12.63 2.25 7.14
N LEU A 62 -11.68 1.69 7.90
CA LEU A 62 -12.00 0.71 8.96
C LEU A 62 -12.86 1.33 10.07
N GLY A 63 -12.61 2.59 10.41
CA GLY A 63 -13.44 3.32 11.35
C GLY A 63 -14.83 3.63 10.79
N LEU A 64 -14.91 4.01 9.51
CA LEU A 64 -16.19 4.28 8.83
C LEU A 64 -17.07 3.03 8.74
N ILE A 65 -16.50 1.89 8.37
CA ILE A 65 -17.23 0.61 8.37
C ILE A 65 -17.75 0.30 9.80
N ARG A 66 -16.87 0.36 10.77
CA ARG A 66 -17.18 -0.06 12.15
C ARG A 66 -18.25 0.78 12.85
N HIS A 67 -18.24 2.09 12.63
CA HIS A 67 -19.04 3.03 13.40
C HIS A 67 -20.20 3.64 12.62
N HIS A 68 -20.17 3.56 11.31
CA HIS A 68 -21.16 4.19 10.44
C HIS A 68 -21.75 3.25 9.39
N GLY A 69 -21.32 1.95 9.38
CA GLY A 69 -21.84 0.97 8.43
C GLY A 69 -21.53 1.29 6.96
N VAL A 70 -20.49 2.08 6.70
CA VAL A 70 -20.13 2.50 5.33
C VAL A 70 -19.76 1.28 4.51
N ASP A 71 -20.33 1.17 3.31
CA ASP A 71 -19.93 0.17 2.33
C ASP A 71 -18.50 0.45 1.82
N ALA A 72 -17.63 -0.55 1.96
CA ALA A 72 -16.22 -0.41 1.61
C ALA A 72 -16.03 -0.19 0.10
N GLY A 73 -16.75 -0.93 -0.73
CA GLY A 73 -16.64 -0.86 -2.18
C GLY A 73 -17.07 0.52 -2.70
N HIS A 74 -18.20 1.01 -2.22
CA HIS A 74 -18.72 2.34 -2.56
C HIS A 74 -17.74 3.43 -2.13
N PHE A 75 -17.25 3.40 -0.88
CA PHE A 75 -16.27 4.37 -0.40
C PHE A 75 -14.99 4.37 -1.24
N LEU A 76 -14.42 3.20 -1.51
CA LEU A 76 -13.19 3.07 -2.30
C LEU A 76 -13.41 3.55 -3.74
N HIS A 77 -14.53 3.23 -4.35
CA HIS A 77 -14.89 3.69 -5.68
C HIS A 77 -14.94 5.23 -5.75
N GLU A 78 -15.71 5.86 -4.86
CA GLU A 78 -15.90 7.31 -4.87
C GLU A 78 -14.61 8.07 -4.55
N THR A 79 -13.82 7.57 -3.62
CA THR A 79 -12.61 8.29 -3.16
C THR A 79 -11.39 8.12 -4.05
N HIS A 80 -11.39 7.13 -4.96
CA HIS A 80 -10.25 6.87 -5.86
C HIS A 80 -10.57 7.16 -7.34
N ARG A 81 -11.73 7.75 -7.64
CA ARG A 81 -12.04 8.31 -8.96
C ARG A 81 -11.29 9.64 -9.13
N LEU A 82 -10.06 9.56 -9.62
CA LEU A 82 -9.18 10.72 -9.80
C LEU A 82 -9.08 11.06 -11.28
N PRO A 83 -9.79 12.09 -11.79
CA PRO A 83 -9.63 12.54 -13.17
C PRO A 83 -8.17 12.94 -13.44
N GLY A 84 -7.62 12.58 -14.62
CA GLY A 84 -6.26 12.89 -15.01
C GLY A 84 -5.16 12.30 -14.10
N LEU A 85 -5.44 11.19 -13.39
CA LEU A 85 -4.45 10.52 -12.56
C LEU A 85 -3.22 10.12 -13.35
N GLU A 86 -3.41 9.53 -14.51
CA GLU A 86 -2.35 9.00 -15.38
C GLU A 86 -1.35 10.09 -15.78
N ASP A 87 -1.82 11.32 -16.00
CA ASP A 87 -0.98 12.46 -16.36
C ASP A 87 -0.09 12.93 -15.19
N ARG A 88 -0.48 12.64 -13.96
CA ARG A 88 0.26 13.02 -12.75
C ARG A 88 1.17 11.91 -12.22
N VAL A 89 0.88 10.65 -12.55
CA VAL A 89 1.70 9.51 -12.11
C VAL A 89 3.09 9.58 -12.72
N ARG A 90 4.10 9.60 -11.89
CA ARG A 90 5.51 9.60 -12.31
C ARG A 90 6.29 8.55 -11.55
N GLY A 91 6.94 7.67 -12.29
CA GLY A 91 7.93 6.72 -11.78
C GLY A 91 9.35 7.16 -12.13
N HIS A 92 10.29 6.85 -11.28
CA HIS A 92 11.69 7.13 -11.55
C HIS A 92 12.26 6.08 -12.52
N ARG A 93 12.71 6.50 -13.71
CA ARG A 93 13.19 5.61 -14.79
C ARG A 93 14.12 4.50 -14.31
N HIS A 94 15.14 4.85 -13.51
CA HIS A 94 16.10 3.87 -13.00
C HIS A 94 15.49 2.87 -12.02
N ASP A 95 14.41 3.22 -11.33
CA ASP A 95 13.71 2.32 -10.42
C ASP A 95 12.80 1.37 -11.19
N LEU A 96 12.12 1.86 -12.24
CA LEU A 96 11.31 1.01 -13.11
C LEU A 96 12.19 -0.03 -13.82
N ALA A 97 13.36 0.38 -14.32
CA ALA A 97 14.35 -0.52 -14.91
C ALA A 97 14.93 -1.51 -13.87
N ALA A 98 15.14 -1.04 -12.62
CA ALA A 98 15.60 -1.91 -11.54
C ALA A 98 14.55 -2.96 -11.16
N LEU A 99 13.28 -2.59 -11.13
CA LEU A 99 12.18 -3.51 -10.86
C LEU A 99 12.12 -4.65 -11.89
N GLN A 100 12.34 -4.34 -13.18
CA GLN A 100 12.41 -5.35 -14.24
C GLN A 100 13.58 -6.33 -14.03
N ARG A 101 14.72 -5.82 -13.58
CA ARG A 101 15.97 -6.61 -13.37
C ARG A 101 16.01 -7.33 -12.02
N LEU A 102 15.15 -6.98 -11.09
CA LEU A 102 15.11 -7.55 -9.74
C LEU A 102 14.78 -9.05 -9.83
N ARG A 103 15.72 -9.88 -9.39
CA ARG A 103 15.54 -11.35 -9.38
C ARG A 103 14.58 -11.74 -8.26
N GLY A 104 13.81 -12.79 -8.51
CA GLY A 104 12.81 -13.29 -7.57
C GLY A 104 11.38 -13.00 -8.02
N ARG A 105 10.43 -13.59 -7.28
CA ARG A 105 9.00 -13.38 -7.52
C ARG A 105 8.61 -11.99 -7.03
N LYS A 106 7.82 -11.27 -7.79
CA LYS A 106 7.34 -9.92 -7.46
C LYS A 106 5.83 -9.92 -7.33
N VAL A 107 5.35 -9.46 -6.20
CA VAL A 107 3.92 -9.34 -5.88
C VAL A 107 3.66 -7.90 -5.45
N LEU A 108 2.70 -7.24 -6.09
CA LEU A 108 2.20 -5.97 -5.57
C LEU A 108 1.32 -6.24 -4.35
N LEU A 109 1.51 -5.48 -3.28
CA LEU A 109 0.71 -5.57 -2.06
C LEU A 109 0.32 -4.17 -1.58
N THR A 110 -0.85 -3.70 -1.98
CA THR A 110 -1.30 -2.33 -1.71
C THR A 110 -2.63 -2.29 -0.97
N ASN A 111 -2.81 -1.28 -0.11
CA ASN A 111 -4.10 -0.94 0.49
C ASN A 111 -5.00 -0.12 -0.45
N ALA A 112 -4.54 0.18 -1.65
CA ALA A 112 -5.34 0.85 -2.66
C ALA A 112 -6.31 -0.12 -3.37
N PRO A 113 -7.43 0.37 -3.93
CA PRO A 113 -8.35 -0.46 -4.70
C PRO A 113 -7.78 -0.88 -6.06
N ALA A 114 -8.28 -2.00 -6.58
CA ALA A 114 -7.80 -2.63 -7.81
C ALA A 114 -7.86 -1.69 -9.02
N ALA A 115 -8.96 -0.93 -9.17
CA ALA A 115 -9.12 0.02 -10.27
C ALA A 115 -8.06 1.12 -10.25
N TYR A 116 -7.76 1.68 -9.08
CA TYR A 116 -6.70 2.68 -8.92
C TYR A 116 -5.31 2.07 -9.19
N ALA A 117 -5.03 0.91 -8.59
CA ALA A 117 -3.75 0.24 -8.79
C ALA A 117 -3.48 -0.09 -10.27
N ALA A 118 -4.50 -0.55 -11.00
CA ALA A 118 -4.40 -0.84 -12.43
C ALA A 118 -4.05 0.41 -13.24
N ARG A 119 -4.67 1.56 -12.95
CA ARG A 119 -4.38 2.85 -13.61
C ARG A 119 -2.95 3.30 -13.36
N VAL A 120 -2.49 3.25 -12.10
CA VAL A 120 -1.10 3.61 -11.73
C VAL A 120 -0.09 2.69 -12.40
N LEU A 121 -0.29 1.38 -12.32
CA LEU A 121 0.61 0.40 -12.95
C LEU A 121 0.64 0.54 -14.48
N GLY A 122 -0.49 0.86 -15.10
CA GLY A 122 -0.61 1.14 -16.53
C GLY A 122 0.19 2.37 -16.93
N ALA A 123 0.01 3.49 -16.21
CA ALA A 123 0.75 4.73 -16.45
C ALA A 123 2.27 4.56 -16.26
N LEU A 124 2.70 3.70 -15.33
CA LEU A 124 4.11 3.37 -15.12
C LEU A 124 4.67 2.33 -16.11
N GLY A 125 3.82 1.61 -16.84
CA GLY A 125 4.23 0.54 -17.75
C GLY A 125 4.81 -0.69 -17.06
N ILE A 126 4.47 -0.96 -15.79
CA ILE A 126 5.11 -2.02 -14.98
C ILE A 126 4.18 -3.15 -14.54
N ALA A 127 2.94 -3.17 -14.98
CA ALA A 127 1.97 -4.19 -14.57
C ALA A 127 2.51 -5.62 -14.80
N ARG A 128 3.20 -5.85 -15.91
CA ARG A 128 3.80 -7.15 -16.28
C ARG A 128 4.98 -7.57 -15.41
N CYS A 129 5.51 -6.69 -14.55
CA CYS A 129 6.58 -7.04 -13.62
C CYS A 129 6.10 -7.92 -12.46
N PHE A 130 4.80 -7.96 -12.21
CA PHE A 130 4.20 -8.65 -11.07
C PHE A 130 3.53 -9.94 -11.49
N GLU A 131 3.85 -11.04 -10.80
CA GLU A 131 3.13 -12.31 -10.98
C GLU A 131 1.74 -12.28 -10.36
N ARG A 132 1.55 -11.41 -9.35
CA ARG A 132 0.28 -11.19 -8.66
C ARG A 132 0.16 -9.75 -8.18
N ILE A 133 -1.05 -9.23 -8.25
CA ILE A 133 -1.45 -7.95 -7.66
C ILE A 133 -2.45 -8.27 -6.55
N VAL A 134 -2.13 -7.85 -5.33
CA VAL A 134 -2.97 -7.99 -4.14
C VAL A 134 -3.40 -6.60 -3.71
N THR A 135 -4.68 -6.33 -3.81
CA THR A 135 -5.30 -5.04 -3.51
C THR A 135 -6.16 -5.13 -2.25
N ILE A 136 -6.74 -4.03 -1.81
CA ILE A 136 -7.54 -4.01 -0.59
C ILE A 136 -8.76 -4.94 -0.67
N GLU A 137 -9.32 -5.17 -1.85
CA GLU A 137 -10.43 -6.10 -2.07
C GLU A 137 -10.06 -7.55 -1.76
N ASP A 138 -8.78 -7.92 -1.95
CA ASP A 138 -8.25 -9.25 -1.63
C ASP A 138 -8.02 -9.47 -0.13
N MET A 139 -8.13 -8.41 0.68
CA MET A 139 -7.78 -8.40 2.10
C MET A 139 -8.97 -8.68 3.03
N HIS A 140 -10.02 -9.32 2.52
CA HIS A 140 -11.12 -9.80 3.35
C HIS A 140 -10.78 -11.16 3.98
N MET A 141 -11.02 -11.28 5.29
CA MET A 141 -10.83 -12.52 6.04
C MET A 141 -11.95 -12.65 7.07
N PHE A 142 -12.67 -13.77 7.02
CA PHE A 142 -13.77 -14.06 7.98
C PHE A 142 -14.80 -12.91 8.06
N GLY A 143 -15.21 -12.38 6.90
CA GLY A 143 -16.19 -11.30 6.82
C GLY A 143 -15.66 -9.90 7.19
N HIS A 144 -14.37 -9.76 7.50
CA HIS A 144 -13.77 -8.48 7.88
C HIS A 144 -12.68 -8.04 6.92
N LEU A 145 -12.67 -6.75 6.59
CA LEU A 145 -11.59 -6.11 5.86
C LEU A 145 -10.36 -5.94 6.79
N ARG A 146 -9.21 -6.45 6.35
CA ARG A 146 -7.95 -6.48 7.11
C ARG A 146 -6.77 -5.97 6.27
N PRO A 147 -6.70 -4.67 5.98
CA PRO A 147 -5.59 -4.10 5.23
C PRO A 147 -4.27 -4.16 6.02
N LYS A 148 -3.15 -3.85 5.37
CA LYS A 148 -1.89 -3.57 6.08
C LYS A 148 -2.18 -2.51 7.17
N PRO A 149 -1.67 -2.68 8.40
CA PRO A 149 -0.64 -3.60 8.88
C PRO A 149 -1.14 -4.91 9.53
N ASP A 150 -2.32 -5.45 9.19
CA ASP A 150 -2.82 -6.68 9.85
C ASP A 150 -1.88 -7.86 9.54
N ALA A 151 -1.23 -8.41 10.58
CA ALA A 151 -0.30 -9.52 10.46
C ALA A 151 -0.97 -10.82 9.97
N ARG A 152 -2.27 -11.01 10.25
CA ARG A 152 -3.03 -12.18 9.77
C ARG A 152 -3.21 -12.12 8.26
N MET A 153 -3.46 -10.93 7.73
CA MET A 153 -3.52 -10.70 6.28
C MET A 153 -2.16 -11.00 5.64
N LEU A 154 -1.06 -10.46 6.16
CA LEU A 154 0.28 -10.72 5.64
C LEU A 154 0.62 -12.22 5.65
N ARG A 155 0.26 -12.94 6.73
CA ARG A 155 0.42 -14.40 6.80
C ARG A 155 -0.43 -15.13 5.77
N SER A 156 -1.67 -14.67 5.54
CA SER A 156 -2.57 -15.21 4.53
C SER A 156 -2.01 -15.03 3.11
N VAL A 157 -1.44 -13.86 2.81
CA VAL A 157 -0.78 -13.59 1.52
C VAL A 157 0.39 -14.56 1.32
N ALA A 158 1.29 -14.71 2.30
CA ALA A 158 2.41 -15.66 2.20
C ALA A 158 1.91 -17.10 1.95
N ARG A 159 0.85 -17.53 2.66
CA ARG A 159 0.23 -18.84 2.45
C ARG A 159 -0.35 -19.02 1.05
N ARG A 160 -1.09 -18.02 0.53
CA ARG A 160 -1.63 -18.04 -0.85
C ARG A 160 -0.53 -18.10 -1.90
N LEU A 161 0.62 -17.50 -1.62
CA LEU A 161 1.83 -17.56 -2.47
C LEU A 161 2.61 -18.86 -2.31
N ARG A 162 2.20 -19.73 -1.38
CA ARG A 162 2.87 -20.99 -1.01
C ARG A 162 4.33 -20.76 -0.62
N VAL A 163 4.57 -19.74 0.21
CA VAL A 163 5.91 -19.37 0.65
C VAL A 163 5.94 -19.15 2.17
N HIS A 164 7.05 -19.54 2.80
CA HIS A 164 7.26 -19.24 4.20
C HIS A 164 7.52 -17.73 4.39
N PRO A 165 6.97 -17.05 5.41
CA PRO A 165 7.17 -15.63 5.64
C PRO A 165 8.64 -15.18 5.61
N ALA A 166 9.56 -15.97 6.15
CA ALA A 166 11.00 -15.65 6.14
C ALA A 166 11.63 -15.56 4.73
N ARG A 167 10.92 -15.97 3.69
CA ARG A 167 11.34 -15.82 2.28
C ARG A 167 10.69 -14.61 1.61
N CYS A 168 9.76 -13.94 2.29
CA CYS A 168 9.14 -12.71 1.84
C CYS A 168 9.95 -11.51 2.31
N VAL A 169 10.08 -10.50 1.44
CA VAL A 169 10.66 -9.18 1.79
C VAL A 169 9.63 -8.13 1.45
N LEU A 170 9.15 -7.39 2.47
CA LEU A 170 8.25 -6.26 2.27
C LEU A 170 9.07 -5.01 1.98
N VAL A 171 8.81 -4.37 0.83
CA VAL A 171 9.34 -3.06 0.44
C VAL A 171 8.21 -2.05 0.57
N GLU A 172 8.36 -1.06 1.46
CA GLU A 172 7.25 -0.23 1.95
C GLU A 172 7.79 1.12 2.47
N ASP A 173 7.00 2.19 2.36
CA ASP A 173 7.32 3.51 2.91
C ASP A 173 6.85 3.69 4.36
N THR A 174 5.85 2.94 4.78
CA THR A 174 5.16 3.09 6.07
C THR A 174 5.71 2.15 7.14
N LEU A 175 6.36 2.72 8.16
CA LEU A 175 7.07 1.96 9.21
C LEU A 175 6.18 0.99 9.98
N VAL A 176 4.91 1.31 10.22
CA VAL A 176 3.99 0.42 10.95
C VAL A 176 3.69 -0.86 10.15
N HIS A 177 3.68 -0.78 8.83
CA HIS A 177 3.52 -1.95 7.95
C HIS A 177 4.76 -2.84 8.01
N LEU A 178 5.96 -2.26 7.95
CA LEU A 178 7.22 -2.98 8.12
C LEU A 178 7.34 -3.64 9.49
N LYS A 179 6.89 -2.97 10.56
CA LYS A 179 6.85 -3.55 11.91
C LYS A 179 5.98 -4.82 11.98
N ALA A 180 4.83 -4.81 11.30
CA ALA A 180 3.96 -5.98 11.24
C ALA A 180 4.60 -7.14 10.45
N ALA A 181 5.24 -6.86 9.32
CA ALA A 181 5.98 -7.84 8.52
C ALA A 181 7.15 -8.44 9.31
N ARG A 182 7.93 -7.61 10.01
CA ARG A 182 9.06 -8.08 10.85
C ARG A 182 8.63 -9.06 11.93
N ARG A 183 7.48 -8.82 12.57
CA ARG A 183 6.91 -9.74 13.58
C ARG A 183 6.57 -11.13 13.04
N LEU A 184 6.39 -11.25 11.71
CA LEU A 184 6.17 -12.53 11.03
C LEU A 184 7.47 -13.16 10.52
N GLY A 185 8.63 -12.56 10.78
CA GLY A 185 9.92 -13.01 10.29
C GLY A 185 10.18 -12.67 8.82
N MET A 186 9.39 -11.77 8.21
CA MET A 186 9.67 -11.25 6.86
C MET A 186 10.87 -10.30 6.90
N GLY A 187 11.63 -10.26 5.81
CA GLY A 187 12.59 -9.20 5.55
C GLY A 187 11.86 -7.87 5.34
N THR A 188 12.53 -6.77 5.71
CA THR A 188 11.92 -5.44 5.69
C THR A 188 12.82 -4.41 5.03
N VAL A 189 12.32 -3.76 4.00
CA VAL A 189 13.02 -2.69 3.26
C VAL A 189 12.18 -1.42 3.31
N TRP A 190 12.76 -0.39 3.91
CA TRP A 190 12.10 0.91 4.02
C TRP A 190 12.46 1.81 2.85
N MET A 191 11.47 2.13 2.00
CA MET A 191 11.56 3.15 0.96
C MET A 191 11.39 4.53 1.57
N ARG A 192 12.41 5.40 1.44
CA ARG A 192 12.44 6.72 2.08
C ARG A 192 12.31 7.88 1.10
N ARG A 193 12.22 7.63 -0.19
CA ARG A 193 12.31 8.68 -1.21
C ARG A 193 11.30 9.81 -0.98
N PHE A 194 10.06 9.46 -0.71
CA PHE A 194 8.95 10.40 -0.61
C PHE A 194 8.62 10.79 0.84
N ARG A 195 9.28 10.18 1.83
CA ARG A 195 9.08 10.44 3.26
C ARG A 195 10.29 11.13 3.89
N ARG A 196 10.13 12.38 4.31
CA ARG A 196 11.17 13.15 5.02
C ARG A 196 11.03 12.99 6.54
N GLY A 197 12.15 13.05 7.26
CA GLY A 197 12.18 13.31 8.70
C GLY A 197 11.98 12.14 9.65
N ALA A 198 11.71 10.92 9.19
CA ALA A 198 11.57 9.78 10.10
C ALA A 198 12.94 9.30 10.62
N ARG A 199 13.07 9.13 11.95
CA ARG A 199 14.23 8.48 12.58
C ARG A 199 14.20 6.98 12.30
N GLY A 200 15.38 6.33 12.38
CA GLY A 200 15.50 4.90 12.14
C GLY A 200 14.67 4.06 13.12
N ALA A 201 14.19 2.93 12.63
CA ALA A 201 13.44 1.97 13.41
C ALA A 201 14.16 0.61 13.44
N SER A 202 14.20 -0.02 14.60
CA SER A 202 14.88 -1.31 14.85
C SER A 202 14.28 -2.50 14.07
N HIS A 203 13.07 -2.34 13.53
CA HIS A 203 12.37 -3.36 12.76
C HIS A 203 12.58 -3.25 11.23
N VAL A 204 13.56 -2.46 10.80
CA VAL A 204 13.93 -2.26 9.39
C VAL A 204 15.29 -2.90 9.14
N ASP A 205 15.35 -3.89 8.24
CA ASP A 205 16.61 -4.53 7.88
C ASP A 205 17.44 -3.66 6.93
N ARG A 206 16.76 -2.98 5.99
CA ARG A 206 17.42 -2.15 4.98
C ARG A 206 16.64 -0.88 4.71
N ARG A 207 17.37 0.22 4.48
CA ARG A 207 16.80 1.53 4.08
C ARG A 207 17.27 1.86 2.69
N ILE A 208 16.35 2.26 1.83
CA ILE A 208 16.64 2.64 0.45
C ILE A 208 15.96 3.96 0.10
N GLY A 209 16.60 4.74 -0.77
CA GLY A 209 16.01 5.91 -1.41
C GLY A 209 15.67 5.65 -2.89
N ALA A 210 15.96 4.45 -3.38
CA ALA A 210 15.73 4.06 -4.78
C ALA A 210 15.67 2.54 -4.90
N LEU A 211 14.74 2.02 -5.75
CA LEU A 211 14.62 0.56 -5.99
C LEU A 211 15.89 -0.06 -6.57
N ARG A 212 16.68 0.71 -7.35
CA ARG A 212 17.97 0.23 -7.87
C ARG A 212 18.94 -0.27 -6.78
N GLN A 213 18.76 0.20 -5.54
CA GLN A 213 19.57 -0.26 -4.40
C GLN A 213 19.25 -1.72 -4.01
N LEU A 214 18.10 -2.28 -4.42
CA LEU A 214 17.76 -3.70 -4.21
C LEU A 214 18.59 -4.66 -5.08
N LEU A 215 19.26 -4.16 -6.12
CA LEU A 215 20.09 -4.97 -7.03
C LEU A 215 21.50 -5.27 -6.48
N ARG A 216 21.83 -4.71 -5.31
CA ARG A 216 23.14 -4.84 -4.65
C ARG A 216 23.11 -5.84 -3.53
#